data_82ffe10fd28397f10989a6ef8290b4ea
#
_entry.id   82ffe10fd28397f10989a6ef8290b4ea
#
_cell.length_a   1.000
_cell.length_b   1.000
_cell.length_c   1.000
_cell.angle_alpha   90.00
_cell.angle_beta   90.00
_cell.angle_gamma   90.00
#
_symmetry.space_group_name_H-M   'P 1'
#
loop_
_entity.id
_entity.type
_entity.pdbx_description
1 polymer ?
#
loop_
_entity_poly.entity_id
_entity_poly.type
_entity_poly.pdbx_seq_one_letter_code
_entity_poly.pdbx_strand_id
1 'polypeptide(L)'
;MHQQSAGTIAELWRYPVKSMLGEQRSQLAISARGSLGDRAKALRDLNTGRIASAKKFPRLLDFRARYEVEPTCDAPGLIEITTPAGRTVCADDPEASTIISDELGHPVRLETEPGSQEITEIIRETVFGDVPVNKFKPDWTPETMPDHFKLMKESFFEIGAIFVVASGSVDHLGKLQGGASKIDRRRFRPNIYIESEPAWSGFVEDSWIGGSLEIGGTVRIQQFQPTIWCVTSTLAQEDLPRDLSILRTIANHHKG
;
A
#
# COMPACT_ATOMS: atom_id res chain seq x y z
N MET A 1 -2.86 -20.38 24.93
CA MET A 1 -3.30 -19.11 24.35
C MET A 1 -4.76 -19.29 23.95
N HIS A 2 -5.66 -18.40 24.36
CA HIS A 2 -7.05 -18.48 23.91
C HIS A 2 -7.11 -18.02 22.45
N GLN A 3 -7.59 -18.89 21.58
CA GLN A 3 -7.90 -18.55 20.20
C GLN A 3 -9.24 -17.78 20.20
N GLN A 4 -9.23 -16.57 19.66
CA GLN A 4 -10.42 -15.75 19.53
C GLN A 4 -10.64 -15.43 18.05
N SER A 5 -11.88 -15.49 17.57
CA SER A 5 -12.21 -15.07 16.20
C SER A 5 -11.92 -13.58 16.01
N ALA A 6 -11.17 -13.25 14.98
CA ALA A 6 -10.95 -11.86 14.57
C ALA A 6 -12.10 -11.33 13.71
N GLY A 7 -12.80 -12.23 13.00
CA GLY A 7 -13.88 -11.91 12.08
C GLY A 7 -13.84 -12.77 10.82
N THR A 8 -14.46 -12.27 9.77
CA THR A 8 -14.53 -12.93 8.46
C THR A 8 -13.81 -12.10 7.41
N ILE A 9 -13.08 -12.74 6.50
CA ILE A 9 -12.49 -12.05 5.35
C ILE A 9 -13.62 -11.55 4.46
N ALA A 10 -13.75 -10.23 4.35
CA ALA A 10 -14.74 -9.58 3.49
C ALA A 10 -14.17 -9.31 2.10
N GLU A 11 -12.89 -8.95 2.00
CA GLU A 11 -12.26 -8.66 0.72
C GLU A 11 -10.80 -9.08 0.71
N LEU A 12 -10.37 -9.49 -0.49
CA LEU A 12 -8.97 -9.75 -0.82
C LEU A 12 -8.56 -8.84 -1.97
N TRP A 13 -7.40 -8.21 -1.85
CA TRP A 13 -6.87 -7.28 -2.84
C TRP A 13 -5.42 -7.57 -3.19
N ARG A 14 -5.09 -7.38 -4.45
CA ARG A 14 -3.74 -7.43 -4.95
C ARG A 14 -3.42 -6.15 -5.72
N TYR A 15 -2.21 -5.64 -5.58
CA TYR A 15 -1.74 -4.41 -6.22
C TYR A 15 -0.49 -4.73 -7.04
N PRO A 16 -0.64 -5.19 -8.31
CA PRO A 16 0.47 -5.68 -9.11
C PRO A 16 1.59 -4.66 -9.29
N VAL A 17 1.25 -3.36 -9.39
CA VAL A 17 2.22 -2.28 -9.53
C VAL A 17 2.18 -1.36 -8.31
N LYS A 18 3.35 -1.06 -7.74
CA LYS A 18 3.49 -0.16 -6.60
C LYS A 18 2.80 1.18 -6.88
N SER A 19 2.00 1.65 -5.92
CA SER A 19 1.28 2.93 -5.94
C SER A 19 0.14 3.07 -6.95
N MET A 20 -0.09 2.11 -7.84
CA MET A 20 -1.29 2.10 -8.69
C MET A 20 -2.46 1.45 -7.96
N LEU A 21 -3.69 1.70 -8.40
CA LEU A 21 -4.88 0.96 -7.97
C LEU A 21 -4.71 -0.52 -8.35
N GLY A 22 -5.29 -1.38 -7.52
CA GLY A 22 -5.17 -2.83 -7.69
C GLY A 22 -6.46 -3.48 -8.18
N GLU A 23 -6.55 -4.77 -7.92
CA GLU A 23 -7.66 -5.65 -8.27
C GLU A 23 -8.20 -6.38 -7.05
N GLN A 24 -9.51 -6.52 -6.98
CA GLN A 24 -10.17 -7.37 -6.00
C GLN A 24 -10.11 -8.83 -6.45
N ARG A 25 -9.87 -9.74 -5.50
CA ARG A 25 -9.70 -11.17 -5.78
C ARG A 25 -10.65 -12.01 -4.93
N SER A 26 -11.07 -13.16 -5.46
CA SER A 26 -11.77 -14.18 -4.67
C SER A 26 -10.82 -15.06 -3.86
N GLN A 27 -9.54 -15.10 -4.26
CA GLN A 27 -8.49 -15.84 -3.58
C GLN A 27 -7.13 -15.19 -3.81
N LEU A 28 -6.21 -15.37 -2.86
CA LEU A 28 -4.81 -14.97 -2.97
C LEU A 28 -3.92 -16.17 -2.65
N ALA A 29 -2.94 -16.45 -3.49
CA ALA A 29 -1.88 -17.37 -3.16
C ALA A 29 -0.87 -16.66 -2.25
N ILE A 30 -0.63 -17.21 -1.06
CA ILE A 30 0.27 -16.64 -0.05
C ILE A 30 1.55 -17.46 -0.01
N SER A 31 2.68 -16.80 -0.03
CA SER A 31 4.02 -17.35 0.13
C SER A 31 4.74 -16.70 1.31
N ALA A 32 5.94 -17.17 1.63
CA ALA A 32 6.80 -16.50 2.61
C ALA A 32 7.19 -15.06 2.22
N ARG A 33 7.03 -14.68 0.95
CA ARG A 33 7.26 -13.33 0.43
C ARG A 33 6.00 -12.46 0.37
N GLY A 34 4.85 -12.96 0.84
CA GLY A 34 3.57 -12.27 0.79
C GLY A 34 2.61 -12.83 -0.25
N SER A 35 1.65 -12.02 -0.67
CA SER A 35 0.71 -12.39 -1.72
C SER A 35 1.42 -12.45 -3.08
N LEU A 36 1.26 -13.56 -3.77
CA LEU A 36 1.89 -13.80 -5.07
C LEU A 36 1.43 -12.74 -6.08
N GLY A 37 2.39 -12.08 -6.72
CA GLY A 37 2.14 -11.03 -7.70
C GLY A 37 1.79 -9.65 -7.10
N ASP A 38 1.79 -9.50 -5.78
CA ASP A 38 1.56 -8.21 -5.16
C ASP A 38 2.84 -7.35 -5.22
N ARG A 39 2.73 -6.09 -5.68
CA ARG A 39 3.87 -5.16 -5.92
C ARG A 39 5.01 -5.81 -6.72
N ALA A 40 4.63 -6.63 -7.72
CA ALA A 40 5.61 -7.29 -8.61
C ALA A 40 6.38 -6.30 -9.49
N LYS A 41 5.80 -5.12 -9.76
CA LYS A 41 6.44 -4.07 -10.53
C LYS A 41 6.36 -2.73 -9.79
N ALA A 42 7.29 -1.83 -10.15
CA ALA A 42 7.29 -0.44 -9.71
C ALA A 42 7.78 0.49 -10.83
N LEU A 43 7.58 1.78 -10.65
CA LEU A 43 8.14 2.79 -11.55
C LEU A 43 9.42 3.37 -10.92
N ARG A 44 10.46 3.53 -11.73
CA ARG A 44 11.65 4.31 -11.39
C ARG A 44 11.52 5.70 -11.97
N ASP A 45 11.68 6.72 -11.16
CA ASP A 45 11.83 8.10 -11.58
C ASP A 45 13.20 8.26 -12.26
N LEU A 46 13.19 8.60 -13.54
CA LEU A 46 14.43 8.72 -14.32
C LEU A 46 15.24 9.97 -13.98
N ASN A 47 14.65 10.97 -13.32
CA ASN A 47 15.34 12.17 -12.89
C ASN A 47 16.14 11.95 -11.60
N THR A 48 15.65 11.07 -10.72
CA THR A 48 16.27 10.87 -9.39
C THR A 48 16.89 9.48 -9.23
N GLY A 49 16.53 8.54 -10.10
CA GLY A 49 16.95 7.15 -10.01
C GLY A 49 16.27 6.36 -8.88
N ARG A 50 15.28 6.94 -8.19
CA ARG A 50 14.57 6.31 -7.07
C ARG A 50 13.25 5.68 -7.50
N ILE A 51 12.73 4.78 -6.67
CA ILE A 51 11.41 4.18 -6.91
C ILE A 51 10.32 5.23 -6.66
N ALA A 52 9.54 5.50 -7.70
CA ALA A 52 8.42 6.42 -7.65
C ALA A 52 7.30 5.89 -6.74
N SER A 53 6.63 6.79 -6.04
CA SER A 53 5.50 6.45 -5.19
C SER A 53 4.39 7.49 -5.29
N ALA A 54 3.16 7.11 -4.89
CA ALA A 54 2.05 8.04 -4.80
C ALA A 54 2.30 9.19 -3.82
N LYS A 55 3.27 9.06 -2.91
CA LYS A 55 3.69 10.16 -2.02
C LYS A 55 4.21 11.35 -2.82
N LYS A 56 4.95 11.12 -3.90
CA LYS A 56 5.48 12.15 -4.82
C LYS A 56 4.58 12.36 -6.03
N PHE A 57 4.04 11.28 -6.57
CA PHE A 57 3.22 11.28 -7.77
C PHE A 57 1.79 10.80 -7.44
N PRO A 58 0.92 11.65 -6.82
CA PRO A 58 -0.43 11.25 -6.44
C PRO A 58 -1.25 10.68 -7.60
N ARG A 59 -1.01 11.18 -8.83
CA ARG A 59 -1.65 10.68 -10.05
C ARG A 59 -1.39 9.20 -10.35
N LEU A 60 -0.45 8.54 -9.70
CA LEU A 60 -0.30 7.08 -9.80
C LEU A 60 -1.53 6.34 -9.28
N LEU A 61 -2.32 6.94 -8.40
CA LEU A 61 -3.61 6.40 -7.94
C LEU A 61 -4.74 6.55 -8.98
N ASP A 62 -4.48 7.19 -10.12
CA ASP A 62 -5.42 7.25 -11.24
C ASP A 62 -5.18 6.10 -12.24
N PHE A 63 -4.04 5.41 -12.13
CA PHE A 63 -3.72 4.21 -12.91
C PHE A 63 -4.22 2.97 -12.18
N ARG A 64 -4.65 1.96 -12.94
CA ARG A 64 -5.06 0.66 -12.40
C ARG A 64 -4.20 -0.45 -13.00
N ALA A 65 -3.75 -1.37 -12.16
CA ALA A 65 -3.04 -2.57 -12.60
C ALA A 65 -3.81 -3.83 -12.18
N ARG A 66 -3.87 -4.80 -13.08
CA ARG A 66 -4.46 -6.11 -12.84
C ARG A 66 -3.68 -7.19 -13.57
N TYR A 67 -3.80 -8.42 -13.14
CA TYR A 67 -3.27 -9.53 -13.92
C TYR A 67 -4.29 -9.96 -14.98
N GLU A 68 -3.82 -10.02 -16.23
CA GLU A 68 -4.52 -10.68 -17.33
C GLU A 68 -4.24 -12.18 -17.31
N VAL A 69 -2.98 -12.55 -17.03
CA VAL A 69 -2.57 -13.95 -16.80
C VAL A 69 -2.03 -14.06 -15.38
N GLU A 70 -2.62 -14.95 -14.59
CA GLU A 70 -2.25 -15.14 -13.18
C GLU A 70 -0.78 -15.53 -13.02
N PRO A 71 -0.06 -14.95 -12.05
CA PRO A 71 1.27 -15.38 -11.71
C PRO A 71 1.24 -16.75 -11.02
N THR A 72 2.28 -17.52 -11.25
CA THR A 72 2.56 -18.78 -10.55
C THR A 72 3.92 -18.70 -9.86
N CYS A 73 4.31 -19.72 -9.09
CA CYS A 73 5.66 -19.78 -8.52
C CYS A 73 6.75 -19.82 -9.60
N ASP A 74 6.40 -20.30 -10.79
CA ASP A 74 7.34 -20.55 -11.91
C ASP A 74 7.23 -19.49 -13.02
N ALA A 75 6.19 -18.63 -12.99
CA ALA A 75 5.95 -17.64 -14.03
C ALA A 75 5.37 -16.34 -13.45
N PRO A 76 5.87 -15.16 -13.89
CA PRO A 76 5.47 -13.86 -13.35
C PRO A 76 4.03 -13.43 -13.71
N GLY A 77 3.37 -14.14 -14.63
CA GLY A 77 2.07 -13.72 -15.17
C GLY A 77 2.18 -12.53 -16.12
N LEU A 78 1.04 -12.02 -16.59
CA LEU A 78 0.97 -10.80 -17.41
C LEU A 78 0.16 -9.74 -16.71
N ILE A 79 0.73 -8.55 -16.56
CA ILE A 79 0.09 -7.39 -15.93
C ILE A 79 -0.39 -6.43 -17.01
N GLU A 80 -1.67 -6.10 -16.96
CA GLU A 80 -2.28 -5.02 -17.73
C GLU A 80 -2.37 -3.77 -16.86
N ILE A 81 -1.97 -2.62 -17.43
CA ILE A 81 -2.08 -1.31 -16.79
C ILE A 81 -3.08 -0.49 -17.59
N THR A 82 -4.10 0.02 -16.91
CA THR A 82 -5.07 0.99 -17.47
C THR A 82 -4.66 2.38 -17.02
N THR A 83 -4.47 3.29 -17.97
CA THR A 83 -4.11 4.69 -17.71
C THR A 83 -5.34 5.52 -17.33
N PRO A 84 -5.17 6.75 -16.79
CA PRO A 84 -6.28 7.67 -16.52
C PRO A 84 -7.13 8.01 -17.76
N ALA A 85 -6.52 8.01 -18.94
CA ALA A 85 -7.24 8.22 -20.22
C ALA A 85 -8.01 6.98 -20.69
N GLY A 86 -7.93 5.85 -19.95
CA GLY A 86 -8.61 4.59 -20.30
C GLY A 86 -7.85 3.74 -21.32
N ARG A 87 -6.62 4.10 -21.68
CA ARG A 87 -5.76 3.26 -22.52
C ARG A 87 -5.22 2.11 -21.70
N THR A 88 -5.23 0.91 -22.26
CA THR A 88 -4.60 -0.28 -21.66
C THR A 88 -3.30 -0.62 -22.33
N VAL A 89 -2.32 -1.06 -21.57
CA VAL A 89 -1.01 -1.51 -22.04
C VAL A 89 -0.53 -2.70 -21.20
N CYS A 90 0.08 -3.68 -21.86
CA CYS A 90 0.78 -4.74 -21.14
C CYS A 90 2.04 -4.16 -20.47
N ALA A 91 2.25 -4.48 -19.20
CA ALA A 91 3.41 -3.96 -18.45
C ALA A 91 4.77 -4.41 -19.02
N ASP A 92 4.79 -5.47 -19.80
CA ASP A 92 6.01 -5.98 -20.45
C ASP A 92 6.17 -5.45 -21.89
N ASP A 93 5.23 -4.60 -22.36
CA ASP A 93 5.36 -3.91 -23.64
C ASP A 93 6.51 -2.90 -23.59
N PRO A 94 7.41 -2.87 -24.58
CA PRO A 94 8.49 -1.89 -24.65
C PRO A 94 8.02 -0.42 -24.59
N GLU A 95 6.80 -0.13 -25.04
CA GLU A 95 6.21 1.21 -24.99
C GLU A 95 5.55 1.56 -23.65
N ALA A 96 5.34 0.60 -22.75
CA ALA A 96 4.61 0.81 -21.49
C ALA A 96 5.17 1.97 -20.68
N SER A 97 6.50 2.04 -20.56
CA SER A 97 7.16 3.13 -19.80
C SER A 97 6.95 4.50 -20.45
N THR A 98 6.95 4.58 -21.78
CA THR A 98 6.69 5.82 -22.52
C THR A 98 5.25 6.28 -22.33
N ILE A 99 4.28 5.37 -22.50
CA ILE A 99 2.86 5.65 -22.31
C ILE A 99 2.58 6.16 -20.89
N ILE A 100 3.14 5.49 -19.87
CA ILE A 100 2.97 5.89 -18.48
C ILE A 100 3.63 7.24 -18.22
N SER A 101 4.81 7.50 -18.79
CA SER A 101 5.52 8.78 -18.65
C SER A 101 4.73 9.94 -19.23
N ASP A 102 4.15 9.76 -20.40
CA ASP A 102 3.34 10.78 -21.08
C ASP A 102 2.10 11.11 -20.27
N GLU A 103 1.37 10.11 -19.81
CA GLU A 103 0.16 10.27 -18.99
C GLU A 103 0.45 10.86 -17.60
N LEU A 104 1.57 10.48 -17.00
CA LEU A 104 2.01 10.99 -15.69
C LEU A 104 2.58 12.42 -15.80
N GLY A 105 3.07 12.80 -16.99
CA GLY A 105 3.77 14.05 -17.24
C GLY A 105 5.17 14.08 -16.61
N HIS A 106 5.80 12.90 -16.42
CA HIS A 106 7.10 12.75 -15.79
C HIS A 106 7.83 11.51 -16.32
N PRO A 107 9.14 11.60 -16.61
CA PRO A 107 9.88 10.47 -17.16
C PRO A 107 10.07 9.37 -16.10
N VAL A 108 9.47 8.22 -16.37
CA VAL A 108 9.55 7.03 -15.53
C VAL A 108 9.85 5.78 -16.35
N ARG A 109 10.37 4.76 -15.69
CA ARG A 109 10.57 3.43 -16.27
C ARG A 109 9.94 2.37 -15.38
N LEU A 110 9.17 1.48 -16.00
CA LEU A 110 8.60 0.33 -15.32
C LEU A 110 9.70 -0.73 -15.08
N GLU A 111 9.77 -1.24 -13.86
CA GLU A 111 10.76 -2.23 -13.44
C GLU A 111 10.11 -3.43 -12.79
N THR A 112 10.67 -4.61 -13.05
CA THR A 112 10.19 -5.90 -12.51
C THR A 112 11.05 -6.38 -11.36
N GLU A 113 12.34 -6.06 -11.38
CA GLU A 113 13.29 -6.51 -10.38
C GLU A 113 13.75 -5.34 -9.51
N PRO A 114 13.49 -5.38 -8.21
CA PRO A 114 14.08 -4.42 -7.29
C PRO A 114 15.58 -4.64 -7.19
N GLY A 115 16.35 -3.56 -7.11
CA GLY A 115 17.76 -3.63 -6.78
C GLY A 115 18.00 -4.15 -5.36
N SER A 116 19.26 -4.37 -5.02
CA SER A 116 19.65 -4.91 -3.70
C SER A 116 19.26 -4.00 -2.53
N GLN A 117 19.13 -2.71 -2.80
CA GLN A 117 18.72 -1.71 -1.81
C GLN A 117 17.99 -0.56 -2.53
N GLU A 118 16.68 -0.58 -2.51
CA GLU A 118 15.87 0.46 -3.13
C GLU A 118 15.32 1.42 -2.09
N ILE A 119 15.17 2.68 -2.49
CA ILE A 119 14.60 3.74 -1.68
C ILE A 119 13.40 4.30 -2.41
N THR A 120 12.29 4.38 -1.71
CA THR A 120 11.12 5.09 -2.20
C THR A 120 11.37 6.59 -2.16
N GLU A 121 10.95 7.30 -3.20
CA GLU A 121 10.94 8.75 -3.14
C GLU A 121 9.99 9.24 -2.06
N ILE A 122 10.54 10.05 -1.17
CA ILE A 122 9.79 10.75 -0.13
C ILE A 122 9.82 12.23 -0.49
N ILE A 123 8.65 12.81 -0.72
CA ILE A 123 8.55 14.27 -0.75
C ILE A 123 8.51 14.74 0.69
N ARG A 124 9.55 15.47 1.05
CA ARG A 124 9.71 16.06 2.39
C ARG A 124 8.50 16.93 2.78
N GLU A 125 7.93 17.65 1.81
CA GLU A 125 6.93 18.69 2.05
C GLU A 125 5.50 18.16 2.26
N THR A 126 5.21 16.92 1.94
CA THR A 126 3.84 16.39 1.97
C THR A 126 3.56 15.35 3.05
N VAL A 127 4.58 14.87 3.77
CA VAL A 127 4.40 13.80 4.75
C VAL A 127 3.62 14.27 5.99
N PHE A 128 3.75 15.54 6.36
CA PHE A 128 3.18 16.09 7.61
C PHE A 128 2.35 17.37 7.43
N GLY A 129 1.81 17.64 6.24
CA GLY A 129 1.05 18.86 5.97
C GLY A 129 1.90 20.13 6.13
N ASP A 130 1.38 21.15 6.80
CA ASP A 130 2.05 22.46 6.96
C ASP A 130 3.21 22.46 7.98
N VAL A 131 3.61 21.29 8.49
CA VAL A 131 4.75 21.20 9.42
C VAL A 131 6.05 21.21 8.60
N PRO A 132 6.93 22.22 8.76
CA PRO A 132 8.20 22.26 8.06
C PRO A 132 9.05 21.04 8.38
N VAL A 133 9.48 20.32 7.37
CA VAL A 133 10.25 19.08 7.45
C VAL A 133 11.59 19.23 8.16
N ASN A 134 12.16 20.44 8.19
CA ASN A 134 13.36 20.76 8.95
C ASN A 134 13.22 20.51 10.48
N LYS A 135 12.00 20.35 11.00
CA LYS A 135 11.76 19.90 12.38
C LYS A 135 11.81 18.37 12.55
N PHE A 136 11.81 17.57 11.47
CA PHE A 136 11.79 16.11 11.48
C PHE A 136 13.05 15.43 10.94
N LYS A 137 14.22 15.99 11.15
CA LYS A 137 15.55 15.52 10.70
C LYS A 137 15.71 15.46 9.18
N PRO A 138 16.16 16.53 8.57
CA PRO A 138 16.28 16.72 7.13
C PRO A 138 17.46 16.00 6.47
N ASP A 139 18.41 15.47 7.21
CA ASP A 139 19.71 15.04 6.68
C ASP A 139 19.84 13.52 6.56
N TRP A 140 18.73 12.80 6.33
CA TRP A 140 18.81 11.39 6.06
C TRP A 140 19.41 11.15 4.68
N THR A 141 20.58 10.54 4.66
CA THR A 141 21.14 9.89 3.47
C THR A 141 20.55 8.48 3.35
N PRO A 142 20.72 7.77 2.21
CA PRO A 142 20.37 6.35 2.10
C PRO A 142 20.92 5.50 3.25
N GLU A 143 22.11 5.83 3.73
CA GLU A 143 22.79 5.09 4.80
C GLU A 143 22.22 5.42 6.19
N THR A 144 21.82 6.66 6.43
CA THR A 144 21.31 7.14 7.72
C THR A 144 19.79 7.06 7.85
N MET A 145 19.09 6.74 6.74
CA MET A 145 17.64 6.56 6.76
C MET A 145 17.27 5.33 7.60
N PRO A 146 16.33 5.44 8.55
CA PRO A 146 15.85 4.28 9.30
C PRO A 146 15.30 3.21 8.36
N ASP A 147 15.54 1.94 8.69
CA ASP A 147 15.20 0.80 7.83
C ASP A 147 13.71 0.73 7.45
N HIS A 148 12.82 1.23 8.32
CA HIS A 148 11.39 1.27 8.04
C HIS A 148 10.97 2.25 6.92
N PHE A 149 11.89 3.09 6.41
CA PHE A 149 11.67 3.92 5.22
C PHE A 149 12.32 3.33 3.97
N LYS A 150 13.09 2.26 4.11
CA LYS A 150 13.66 1.53 2.98
C LYS A 150 12.65 0.50 2.48
N LEU A 151 12.74 0.14 1.21
CA LEU A 151 12.01 -1.01 0.71
C LEU A 151 12.57 -2.29 1.33
N MET A 152 11.71 -3.28 1.55
CA MET A 152 12.15 -4.61 1.96
C MET A 152 13.10 -5.16 0.88
N LYS A 153 14.16 -5.82 1.34
CA LYS A 153 15.19 -6.37 0.44
C LYS A 153 14.56 -7.20 -0.68
N GLU A 154 15.01 -6.97 -1.89
CA GLU A 154 14.54 -7.68 -3.09
C GLU A 154 13.01 -7.62 -3.29
N SER A 155 12.40 -6.49 -2.92
CA SER A 155 10.96 -6.28 -3.11
C SER A 155 10.64 -4.80 -3.30
N PHE A 156 9.42 -4.51 -3.76
CA PHE A 156 8.88 -3.15 -3.79
C PHE A 156 7.95 -2.84 -2.61
N PHE A 157 7.95 -3.67 -1.57
CA PHE A 157 7.22 -3.41 -0.33
C PHE A 157 7.96 -2.39 0.54
N GLU A 158 7.22 -1.49 1.17
CA GLU A 158 7.78 -0.56 2.15
C GLU A 158 7.80 -1.18 3.55
N ILE A 159 6.67 -1.71 3.99
CA ILE A 159 6.50 -2.29 5.32
C ILE A 159 5.61 -3.51 5.19
N GLY A 160 6.15 -4.67 5.52
CA GLY A 160 5.39 -5.92 5.50
C GLY A 160 4.92 -6.37 4.12
N ALA A 161 4.90 -7.66 3.92
CA ALA A 161 4.55 -8.29 2.64
C ALA A 161 3.03 -8.55 2.50
N ILE A 162 2.28 -8.44 3.59
CA ILE A 162 0.82 -8.54 3.62
C ILE A 162 0.30 -7.47 4.57
N PHE A 163 -0.67 -6.71 4.10
CA PHE A 163 -1.33 -5.69 4.88
C PHE A 163 -2.77 -6.08 5.18
N VAL A 164 -3.11 -6.09 6.47
CA VAL A 164 -4.44 -6.46 6.96
C VAL A 164 -5.09 -5.23 7.59
N VAL A 165 -6.37 -5.01 7.30
CA VAL A 165 -7.20 -3.95 7.90
C VAL A 165 -8.52 -4.55 8.35
N ALA A 166 -8.96 -4.18 9.54
CA ALA A 166 -10.22 -4.61 10.13
C ALA A 166 -11.30 -3.52 10.04
N SER A 167 -12.55 -3.91 9.83
CA SER A 167 -13.69 -2.97 9.75
C SER A 167 -13.83 -2.16 11.03
N GLY A 168 -13.62 -2.79 12.21
CA GLY A 168 -13.66 -2.12 13.50
C GLY A 168 -12.71 -0.94 13.62
N SER A 169 -11.50 -1.03 13.05
CA SER A 169 -10.52 0.08 13.03
C SER A 169 -10.95 1.21 12.11
N VAL A 170 -11.51 0.88 10.94
CA VAL A 170 -12.02 1.87 9.99
C VAL A 170 -13.21 2.63 10.59
N ASP A 171 -14.14 1.92 11.22
CA ASP A 171 -15.30 2.50 11.90
C ASP A 171 -14.89 3.35 13.10
N HIS A 172 -13.92 2.90 13.88
CA HIS A 172 -13.38 3.66 15.00
C HIS A 172 -12.76 4.97 14.54
N LEU A 173 -11.96 4.94 13.49
CA LEU A 173 -11.38 6.14 12.89
C LEU A 173 -12.46 7.12 12.42
N GLY A 174 -13.53 6.61 11.78
CA GLY A 174 -14.67 7.41 11.35
C GLY A 174 -15.40 8.10 12.54
N LYS A 175 -15.54 7.39 13.65
CA LYS A 175 -16.10 7.95 14.89
C LYS A 175 -15.21 9.05 15.47
N LEU A 176 -13.89 8.85 15.48
CA LEU A 176 -12.92 9.84 15.94
C LEU A 176 -12.91 11.13 15.10
N GLN A 177 -13.26 11.03 13.81
CA GLN A 177 -13.44 12.19 12.94
C GLN A 177 -14.79 12.90 13.15
N GLY A 178 -15.63 12.45 14.10
CA GLY A 178 -16.95 13.02 14.34
C GLY A 178 -17.97 12.70 13.26
N GLY A 179 -17.74 11.67 12.45
CA GLY A 179 -18.63 11.26 11.36
C GLY A 179 -18.69 12.23 10.17
N ALA A 180 -17.77 13.20 10.11
CA ALA A 180 -17.75 14.23 9.07
C ALA A 180 -17.52 13.66 7.65
N SER A 181 -16.85 12.53 7.54
CA SER A 181 -16.69 11.78 6.30
C SER A 181 -16.66 10.28 6.61
N LYS A 182 -17.21 9.47 5.69
CA LYS A 182 -17.07 8.02 5.77
C LYS A 182 -15.64 7.66 5.37
N ILE A 183 -14.89 7.06 6.29
CA ILE A 183 -13.58 6.52 5.98
C ILE A 183 -13.76 5.29 5.09
N ASP A 184 -13.10 5.31 3.93
CA ASP A 184 -13.13 4.19 3.02
C ASP A 184 -11.85 3.36 3.15
N ARG A 185 -12.00 2.04 3.30
CA ARG A 185 -10.90 1.09 3.46
C ARG A 185 -9.91 1.09 2.29
N ARG A 186 -10.37 1.46 1.08
CA ARG A 186 -9.52 1.54 -0.13
C ARG A 186 -8.33 2.48 0.07
N ARG A 187 -8.49 3.51 0.91
CA ARG A 187 -7.41 4.47 1.23
C ARG A 187 -6.20 3.82 1.88
N PHE A 188 -6.44 2.70 2.57
CA PHE A 188 -5.40 1.96 3.28
C PHE A 188 -4.75 0.87 2.45
N ARG A 189 -5.34 0.52 1.30
CA ARG A 189 -4.80 -0.45 0.34
C ARG A 189 -4.47 -1.81 0.98
N PRO A 190 -5.39 -2.41 1.76
CA PRO A 190 -5.15 -3.69 2.39
C PRO A 190 -5.07 -4.83 1.36
N ASN A 191 -4.28 -5.87 1.66
CA ASN A 191 -4.39 -7.13 0.94
C ASN A 191 -5.55 -7.97 1.48
N ILE A 192 -5.82 -7.86 2.77
CA ILE A 192 -6.89 -8.58 3.45
C ILE A 192 -7.71 -7.57 4.25
N TYR A 193 -9.00 -7.48 3.93
CA TYR A 193 -9.95 -6.71 4.71
C TYR A 193 -10.85 -7.66 5.48
N ILE A 194 -10.88 -7.51 6.82
CA ILE A 194 -11.63 -8.35 7.73
C ILE A 194 -12.84 -7.59 8.24
N GLU A 195 -14.02 -8.17 8.07
CA GLU A 195 -15.20 -7.77 8.82
C GLU A 195 -15.05 -8.28 10.24
N SER A 196 -14.84 -7.37 11.18
CA SER A 196 -14.53 -7.69 12.58
C SER A 196 -15.73 -8.27 13.30
N GLU A 197 -15.49 -9.20 14.23
CA GLU A 197 -16.52 -9.57 15.19
C GLU A 197 -16.96 -8.34 16.02
N PRO A 198 -18.24 -8.23 16.39
CA PRO A 198 -18.77 -7.07 17.14
C PRO A 198 -18.07 -6.80 18.49
N ALA A 199 -17.41 -7.81 19.04
CA ALA A 199 -16.65 -7.67 20.28
C ALA A 199 -15.35 -6.84 20.11
N TRP A 200 -14.85 -6.69 18.88
CA TRP A 200 -13.66 -5.91 18.61
C TRP A 200 -13.99 -4.43 18.39
N SER A 201 -13.28 -3.55 19.06
CA SER A 201 -13.43 -2.10 18.97
C SER A 201 -12.10 -1.39 19.12
N GLY A 202 -12.02 -0.17 18.66
CA GLY A 202 -10.77 0.61 18.64
C GLY A 202 -9.93 0.27 17.42
N PHE A 203 -8.61 0.42 17.52
CA PHE A 203 -7.64 -0.05 16.53
C PHE A 203 -7.41 -1.54 16.76
N VAL A 204 -8.23 -2.35 16.12
CA VAL A 204 -8.37 -3.80 16.37
C VAL A 204 -7.04 -4.54 16.17
N GLU A 205 -6.30 -4.16 15.13
CA GLU A 205 -5.04 -4.82 14.73
C GLU A 205 -3.95 -4.67 15.79
N ASP A 206 -4.00 -3.65 16.63
CA ASP A 206 -3.04 -3.45 17.71
C ASP A 206 -3.08 -4.60 18.73
N SER A 207 -4.27 -5.16 18.95
CA SER A 207 -4.45 -6.31 19.84
C SER A 207 -3.86 -7.62 19.31
N TRP A 208 -3.53 -7.66 18.01
CA TRP A 208 -2.94 -8.83 17.35
C TRP A 208 -1.42 -8.80 17.32
N ILE A 209 -0.80 -7.67 17.72
CA ILE A 209 0.67 -7.51 17.73
C ILE A 209 1.31 -8.59 18.62
N GLY A 210 2.33 -9.25 18.10
CA GLY A 210 3.01 -10.36 18.77
C GLY A 210 2.27 -11.69 18.71
N GLY A 211 1.05 -11.72 18.15
CA GLY A 211 0.25 -12.91 17.90
C GLY A 211 0.41 -13.46 16.48
N SER A 212 -0.53 -14.31 16.10
CA SER A 212 -0.67 -14.80 14.74
C SER A 212 -2.13 -14.82 14.32
N LEU A 213 -2.37 -14.49 13.05
CA LEU A 213 -3.67 -14.60 12.41
C LEU A 213 -3.70 -15.91 11.63
N GLU A 214 -4.66 -16.78 11.95
CA GLU A 214 -4.89 -18.04 11.25
C GLU A 214 -6.10 -17.89 10.32
N ILE A 215 -5.91 -18.24 9.05
CA ILE A 215 -6.91 -18.06 8.00
C ILE A 215 -7.19 -19.40 7.36
N GLY A 216 -8.46 -19.82 7.37
CA GLY A 216 -8.92 -21.04 6.70
C GLY A 216 -8.22 -22.34 7.14
N GLY A 217 -7.57 -22.33 8.32
CA GLY A 217 -6.87 -23.49 8.86
C GLY A 217 -5.53 -23.84 8.18
N THR A 218 -5.15 -23.13 7.12
CA THR A 218 -3.94 -23.44 6.33
C THR A 218 -2.94 -22.31 6.25
N VAL A 219 -3.39 -21.06 6.34
CA VAL A 219 -2.52 -19.88 6.29
C VAL A 219 -2.33 -19.31 7.67
N ARG A 220 -1.08 -19.09 8.07
CA ARG A 220 -0.72 -18.41 9.30
C ARG A 220 0.12 -17.20 8.99
N ILE A 221 -0.39 -16.01 9.35
CA ILE A 221 0.32 -14.74 9.23
C ILE A 221 0.76 -14.33 10.63
N GLN A 222 2.03 -14.06 10.78
CA GLN A 222 2.56 -13.51 12.03
C GLN A 222 2.67 -11.99 11.88
N GLN A 223 2.04 -11.26 12.77
CA GLN A 223 2.11 -9.81 12.80
C GLN A 223 3.31 -9.34 13.60
N PHE A 224 4.18 -8.58 12.98
CA PHE A 224 5.42 -8.12 13.60
C PHE A 224 5.32 -6.70 14.16
N GLN A 225 4.55 -5.82 13.52
CA GLN A 225 4.46 -4.42 13.91
C GLN A 225 3.21 -3.72 13.35
N PRO A 226 2.75 -2.64 14.01
CA PRO A 226 1.73 -1.78 13.44
C PRO A 226 2.24 -1.10 12.18
N THR A 227 1.32 -0.78 11.26
CA THR A 227 1.66 -0.03 10.06
C THR A 227 1.79 1.45 10.38
N ILE A 228 2.90 2.05 9.95
CA ILE A 228 3.07 3.50 9.97
C ILE A 228 2.23 4.10 8.84
N TRP A 229 1.23 4.89 9.21
CA TRP A 229 0.38 5.57 8.25
C TRP A 229 1.13 6.70 7.54
N CYS A 230 0.89 6.84 6.26
CA CYS A 230 1.53 7.87 5.47
C CYS A 230 0.50 8.70 4.67
N VAL A 231 0.96 9.77 4.03
CA VAL A 231 0.13 10.68 3.25
C VAL A 231 -0.70 9.98 2.16
N THR A 232 -0.32 8.79 1.71
CA THR A 232 -1.05 8.04 0.68
C THR A 232 -2.50 7.78 1.07
N SER A 233 -2.81 7.54 2.36
CA SER A 233 -4.17 7.35 2.85
C SER A 233 -5.06 8.60 2.72
N THR A 234 -4.46 9.77 2.54
CA THR A 234 -5.16 11.06 2.42
C THR A 234 -5.37 11.51 0.98
N LEU A 235 -4.73 10.84 0.01
CA LEU A 235 -4.76 11.24 -1.39
C LEU A 235 -6.12 10.95 -2.03
N ALA A 236 -6.45 11.73 -3.05
CA ALA A 236 -7.59 11.42 -3.91
C ALA A 236 -7.32 10.11 -4.65
N GLN A 237 -8.36 9.29 -4.79
CA GLN A 237 -8.34 8.07 -5.60
C GLN A 237 -9.76 7.70 -6.01
N GLU A 238 -9.98 7.37 -7.26
CA GLU A 238 -11.32 7.07 -7.79
C GLU A 238 -12.35 8.17 -7.41
N ASP A 239 -13.42 7.80 -6.72
CA ASP A 239 -14.48 8.68 -6.20
C ASP A 239 -14.15 9.31 -4.84
N LEU A 240 -13.01 8.98 -4.24
CA LEU A 240 -12.62 9.48 -2.93
C LEU A 240 -11.80 10.76 -3.04
N PRO A 241 -12.28 11.89 -2.50
CA PRO A 241 -11.54 13.15 -2.53
C PRO A 241 -10.31 13.11 -1.62
N ARG A 242 -9.37 14.02 -1.82
CA ARG A 242 -8.26 14.22 -0.88
C ARG A 242 -8.78 14.62 0.49
N ASP A 243 -8.29 13.97 1.55
CA ASP A 243 -8.71 14.23 2.93
C ASP A 243 -7.54 14.11 3.91
N LEU A 244 -6.94 15.27 4.27
CA LEU A 244 -5.84 15.35 5.22
C LEU A 244 -6.27 15.09 6.67
N SER A 245 -7.57 15.16 6.99
CA SER A 245 -8.07 14.95 8.34
C SER A 245 -7.84 13.50 8.80
N ILE A 246 -7.82 12.54 7.88
CA ILE A 246 -7.56 11.13 8.17
C ILE A 246 -6.22 10.95 8.89
N LEU A 247 -5.13 11.44 8.30
CA LEU A 247 -3.80 11.28 8.90
C LEU A 247 -3.66 12.07 10.20
N ARG A 248 -4.27 13.25 10.29
CA ARG A 248 -4.30 14.04 11.53
C ARG A 248 -5.02 13.30 12.66
N THR A 249 -6.16 12.68 12.36
CA THR A 249 -6.92 11.90 13.34
C THR A 249 -6.12 10.71 13.82
N ILE A 250 -5.50 9.96 12.91
CA ILE A 250 -4.62 8.84 13.26
C ILE A 250 -3.49 9.33 14.17
N ALA A 251 -2.75 10.37 13.77
CA ALA A 251 -1.62 10.90 14.54
C ALA A 251 -2.01 11.39 15.95
N ASN A 252 -3.23 11.86 16.13
CA ASN A 252 -3.72 12.33 17.42
C ASN A 252 -4.21 11.21 18.34
N HIS A 253 -4.72 10.12 17.79
CA HIS A 253 -5.44 9.10 18.55
C HIS A 253 -4.80 7.71 18.52
N HIS A 254 -3.90 7.46 17.56
CA HIS A 254 -3.16 6.21 17.45
C HIS A 254 -1.67 6.50 17.68
N LYS A 255 -1.28 6.37 18.93
CA LYS A 255 0.13 6.47 19.34
C LYS A 255 0.68 5.05 19.34
N GLY A 256 1.16 4.59 18.18
CA GLY A 256 1.85 3.31 18.05
C GLY A 256 3.18 3.24 18.79
#